data_dd5f9073c2880b8cde4494ccdc772a1b
#
_entry.id   dd5f9073c2880b8cde4494ccdc772a1b
#
_cell.length_a   1.000
_cell.length_b   1.000
_cell.length_c   1.000
_cell.angle_alpha   90.00
_cell.angle_beta   90.00
_cell.angle_gamma   90.00
#
_symmetry.space_group_name_H-M   'P 1'
#
loop_
_entity.id
_entity.type
_entity.pdbx_description
1 polymer ?
#
loop_
_entity_poly.entity_id
_entity_poly.type
_entity_poly.pdbx_seq_one_letter_code
_entity_poly.pdbx_strand_id
1 'polypeptide(L)'
;MIDFEQDQQNALKKTDNIQSLADQVERLEQLQRDIQLREDTLKNLKKKFEHLSGEVVPTMMAEMGLSHLKLMDGSSVDVKPHYSATITQANKEAAFNWLRNNGLGDIIKNEISVSFGRNEDTRAADYADLAKSHGFQPTQKLKVEPMTLKALVRERIEAGKEMPTEIFNVFVGNKTTIKRKQ
;
A
#
# COMPACT_ATOMS: atom_id res chain seq x y z
N MET A 1 -37.93 -28.41 -39.28
CA MET A 1 -38.01 -27.13 -40.02
C MET A 1 -37.02 -26.22 -39.31
N ILE A 2 -35.97 -25.80 -39.99
CA ILE A 2 -34.95 -24.93 -39.42
C ILE A 2 -35.53 -23.51 -39.43
N ASP A 3 -35.67 -22.89 -38.26
CA ASP A 3 -36.24 -21.55 -38.14
C ASP A 3 -35.15 -20.50 -38.37
N PHE A 4 -34.99 -20.12 -39.64
CA PHE A 4 -34.00 -19.14 -40.09
C PHE A 4 -34.18 -17.74 -39.44
N GLU A 5 -35.40 -17.36 -39.09
CA GLU A 5 -35.64 -16.05 -38.48
C GLU A 5 -35.14 -16.02 -37.04
N GLN A 6 -35.28 -17.08 -36.28
CA GLN A 6 -34.84 -17.22 -34.91
C GLN A 6 -33.30 -17.29 -34.83
N ASP A 7 -32.65 -17.95 -35.79
CA ASP A 7 -31.19 -18.01 -35.90
C ASP A 7 -30.61 -16.63 -36.26
N GLN A 8 -31.28 -15.90 -37.15
CA GLN A 8 -30.85 -14.55 -37.55
C GLN A 8 -30.99 -13.56 -36.39
N GLN A 9 -32.08 -13.60 -35.62
CA GLN A 9 -32.25 -12.77 -34.43
C GLN A 9 -31.25 -13.10 -33.33
N ASN A 10 -30.92 -14.35 -33.14
CA ASN A 10 -29.89 -14.78 -32.17
C ASN A 10 -28.48 -14.32 -32.59
N ALA A 11 -28.18 -14.34 -33.89
CA ALA A 11 -26.92 -13.84 -34.43
C ALA A 11 -26.79 -12.31 -34.24
N LEU A 12 -27.86 -11.54 -34.52
CA LEU A 12 -27.88 -10.09 -34.29
C LEU A 12 -27.68 -9.74 -32.80
N LYS A 13 -28.41 -10.37 -31.89
CA LYS A 13 -28.25 -10.16 -30.44
C LYS A 13 -26.84 -10.51 -29.97
N LYS A 14 -26.21 -11.54 -30.52
CA LYS A 14 -24.84 -11.94 -30.21
C LYS A 14 -23.83 -10.89 -30.68
N THR A 15 -24.06 -10.29 -31.84
CA THR A 15 -23.21 -9.22 -32.39
C THR A 15 -23.31 -7.95 -31.55
N ASP A 16 -24.53 -7.53 -31.16
CA ASP A 16 -24.76 -6.37 -30.30
C ASP A 16 -24.10 -6.55 -28.91
N ASN A 17 -24.17 -7.77 -28.35
CA ASN A 17 -23.52 -8.07 -27.08
C ASN A 17 -21.97 -8.03 -27.20
N ILE A 18 -21.39 -8.48 -28.31
CA ILE A 18 -19.95 -8.41 -28.56
C ILE A 18 -19.51 -6.96 -28.71
N GLN A 19 -20.26 -6.15 -29.44
CA GLN A 19 -19.97 -4.71 -29.59
C GLN A 19 -20.02 -4.00 -28.22
N SER A 20 -21.07 -4.23 -27.44
CA SER A 20 -21.20 -3.68 -26.09
C SER A 20 -20.04 -4.12 -25.17
N LEU A 21 -19.56 -5.35 -25.29
CA LEU A 21 -18.40 -5.83 -24.55
C LEU A 21 -17.12 -5.11 -24.99
N ALA A 22 -16.93 -4.92 -26.29
CA ALA A 22 -15.77 -4.19 -26.84
C ALA A 22 -15.72 -2.76 -26.30
N ASP A 23 -16.86 -2.06 -26.31
CA ASP A 23 -16.97 -0.68 -25.78
C ASP A 23 -16.61 -0.61 -24.27
N GLN A 24 -17.03 -1.62 -23.47
CA GLN A 24 -16.66 -1.68 -22.06
C GLN A 24 -15.17 -1.98 -21.85
N VAL A 25 -14.56 -2.79 -22.71
CA VAL A 25 -13.12 -3.05 -22.66
C VAL A 25 -12.34 -1.79 -23.03
N GLU A 26 -12.74 -1.06 -24.06
CA GLU A 26 -12.13 0.23 -24.40
C GLU A 26 -12.24 1.24 -23.26
N ARG A 27 -13.40 1.31 -22.62
CA ARG A 27 -13.61 2.16 -21.44
C ARG A 27 -12.69 1.76 -20.28
N LEU A 28 -12.52 0.48 -20.04
CA LEU A 28 -11.60 -0.02 -19.02
C LEU A 28 -10.15 0.38 -19.33
N GLU A 29 -9.72 0.25 -20.58
CA GLU A 29 -8.40 0.70 -21.01
C GLU A 29 -8.19 2.20 -20.86
N GLN A 30 -9.22 2.99 -21.21
CA GLN A 30 -9.17 4.44 -21.04
C GLN A 30 -9.01 4.82 -19.57
N LEU A 31 -9.79 4.21 -18.68
CA LEU A 31 -9.67 4.42 -17.23
C LEU A 31 -8.28 4.06 -16.71
N GLN A 32 -7.67 2.98 -17.19
CA GLN A 32 -6.30 2.62 -16.79
C GLN A 32 -5.28 3.69 -17.24
N ARG A 33 -5.42 4.23 -18.46
CA ARG A 33 -4.55 5.33 -18.94
C ARG A 33 -4.73 6.59 -18.11
N ASP A 34 -5.99 6.95 -17.82
CA ASP A 34 -6.32 8.15 -17.05
C ASP A 34 -5.80 8.06 -15.60
N ILE A 35 -5.90 6.89 -14.98
CA ILE A 35 -5.33 6.64 -13.64
C ILE A 35 -3.82 6.86 -13.68
N GLN A 36 -3.11 6.23 -14.62
CA GLN A 36 -1.66 6.39 -14.74
C GLN A 36 -1.25 7.85 -14.94
N LEU A 37 -1.93 8.57 -15.84
CA LEU A 37 -1.67 9.98 -16.10
C LEU A 37 -1.87 10.85 -14.83
N ARG A 38 -2.94 10.56 -14.06
CA ARG A 38 -3.22 11.28 -12.81
C ARG A 38 -2.19 10.98 -11.73
N GLU A 39 -1.73 9.74 -11.61
CA GLU A 39 -0.66 9.35 -10.68
C GLU A 39 0.65 10.07 -11.01
N ASP A 40 1.03 10.12 -12.29
CA ASP A 40 2.22 10.86 -12.75
C ASP A 40 2.08 12.37 -12.53
N THR A 41 0.90 12.91 -12.79
CA THR A 41 0.59 14.32 -12.52
C THR A 41 0.70 14.63 -11.03
N LEU A 42 0.10 13.81 -10.17
CA LEU A 42 0.17 13.95 -8.72
C LEU A 42 1.62 13.89 -8.21
N LYS A 43 2.41 12.96 -8.74
CA LYS A 43 3.84 12.85 -8.41
C LYS A 43 4.61 14.13 -8.75
N ASN A 44 4.33 14.72 -9.93
CA ASN A 44 4.96 15.95 -10.36
C ASN A 44 4.52 17.17 -9.54
N LEU A 45 3.22 17.24 -9.18
CA LEU A 45 2.70 18.29 -8.30
C LEU A 45 3.34 18.21 -6.90
N LYS A 46 3.48 17.01 -6.33
CA LYS A 46 4.18 16.82 -5.05
C LYS A 46 5.62 17.31 -5.10
N LYS A 47 6.36 16.99 -6.16
CA LYS A 47 7.74 17.50 -6.34
C LYS A 47 7.80 19.04 -6.41
N LYS A 48 6.87 19.65 -7.14
CA LYS A 48 6.79 21.12 -7.24
C LYS A 48 6.43 21.74 -5.88
N PHE A 49 5.49 21.13 -5.16
CA PHE A 49 5.11 21.57 -3.83
C PHE A 49 6.30 21.51 -2.85
N GLU A 50 7.01 20.40 -2.80
CA GLU A 50 8.21 20.22 -1.97
C GLU A 50 9.31 21.26 -2.31
N HIS A 51 9.55 21.50 -3.59
CA HIS A 51 10.52 22.51 -4.02
C HIS A 51 10.09 23.92 -3.61
N LEU A 52 8.83 24.29 -3.82
CA LEU A 52 8.34 25.62 -3.42
C LEU A 52 8.34 25.80 -1.91
N SER A 53 7.84 24.82 -1.16
CA SER A 53 7.71 24.90 0.31
C SER A 53 9.02 24.71 1.06
N GLY A 54 9.94 23.91 0.52
CA GLY A 54 11.20 23.58 1.20
C GLY A 54 12.39 24.41 0.75
N GLU A 55 12.33 25.07 -0.41
CA GLU A 55 13.47 25.79 -0.96
C GLU A 55 13.10 27.24 -1.37
N VAL A 56 12.16 27.41 -2.32
CA VAL A 56 11.91 28.73 -2.91
C VAL A 56 11.35 29.71 -1.88
N VAL A 57 10.24 29.37 -1.22
CA VAL A 57 9.60 30.26 -0.25
C VAL A 57 10.50 30.55 0.96
N PRO A 58 11.15 29.53 1.59
CA PRO A 58 12.09 29.80 2.68
C PRO A 58 13.26 30.70 2.28
N THR A 59 13.85 30.50 1.08
CA THR A 59 14.94 31.33 0.58
C THR A 59 14.50 32.77 0.39
N MET A 60 13.38 33.01 -0.28
CA MET A 60 12.85 34.36 -0.50
C MET A 60 12.54 35.07 0.84
N MET A 61 11.94 34.36 1.80
CA MET A 61 11.67 34.93 3.11
C MET A 61 12.96 35.27 3.90
N ALA A 62 13.96 34.39 3.80
CA ALA A 62 15.27 34.63 4.42
C ALA A 62 15.97 35.85 3.81
N GLU A 63 15.95 36.05 2.51
CA GLU A 63 16.49 37.23 1.81
C GLU A 63 15.79 38.51 2.25
N MET A 64 14.50 38.45 2.58
CA MET A 64 13.72 39.57 3.12
C MET A 64 13.88 39.73 4.65
N GLY A 65 14.59 38.85 5.34
CA GLY A 65 14.70 38.86 6.79
C GLY A 65 13.41 38.46 7.52
N LEU A 66 12.51 37.75 6.84
CA LEU A 66 11.21 37.37 7.37
C LEU A 66 11.21 35.90 7.80
N SER A 67 10.70 35.62 9.00
CA SER A 67 10.38 34.27 9.47
C SER A 67 8.87 33.99 9.51
N HIS A 68 8.07 35.07 9.39
CA HIS A 68 6.62 35.05 9.43
C HIS A 68 6.05 36.06 8.43
N LEU A 69 5.02 35.69 7.69
CA LEU A 69 4.31 36.55 6.74
C LEU A 69 2.80 36.33 6.87
N LYS A 70 2.05 37.40 7.06
CA LYS A 70 0.58 37.36 7.04
C LYS A 70 0.08 37.75 5.64
N LEU A 71 -0.78 36.93 5.08
CA LEU A 71 -1.38 37.17 3.76
C LEU A 71 -2.65 38.01 3.87
N MET A 72 -3.11 38.57 2.73
CA MET A 72 -4.30 39.42 2.68
C MET A 72 -5.60 38.69 3.02
N ASP A 73 -5.66 37.39 2.81
CA ASP A 73 -6.79 36.50 3.14
C ASP A 73 -6.84 36.12 4.63
N GLY A 74 -5.87 36.61 5.42
CA GLY A 74 -5.76 36.34 6.84
C GLY A 74 -4.95 35.09 7.18
N SER A 75 -4.52 34.29 6.21
CA SER A 75 -3.63 33.17 6.42
C SER A 75 -2.21 33.63 6.74
N SER A 76 -1.38 32.76 7.34
CA SER A 76 0.01 33.07 7.64
C SER A 76 0.95 32.00 7.12
N VAL A 77 2.15 32.42 6.76
CA VAL A 77 3.26 31.58 6.35
C VAL A 77 4.36 31.69 7.38
N ASP A 78 4.76 30.58 7.98
CA ASP A 78 5.85 30.49 8.94
C ASP A 78 6.97 29.65 8.36
N VAL A 79 8.20 30.15 8.38
CA VAL A 79 9.38 29.39 8.00
C VAL A 79 10.12 28.98 9.30
N LYS A 80 10.22 27.66 9.49
CA LYS A 80 10.92 27.05 10.63
C LYS A 80 11.97 26.07 10.13
N PRO A 81 13.08 25.91 10.86
CA PRO A 81 14.06 24.89 10.53
C PRO A 81 13.39 23.50 10.48
N HIS A 82 13.62 22.79 9.39
CA HIS A 82 13.17 21.41 9.20
C HIS A 82 14.39 20.48 9.11
N TYR A 83 14.43 19.49 10.00
CA TYR A 83 15.50 18.49 10.01
C TYR A 83 14.91 17.14 9.64
N SER A 84 15.49 16.50 8.64
CA SER A 84 15.13 15.15 8.21
C SER A 84 16.39 14.30 8.09
N ALA A 85 16.33 13.09 8.63
CA ALA A 85 17.41 12.13 8.51
C ALA A 85 16.82 10.72 8.31
N THR A 86 17.42 9.96 7.40
CA THR A 86 17.02 8.57 7.14
C THR A 86 18.28 7.73 6.95
N ILE A 87 18.33 6.60 7.65
CA ILE A 87 19.38 5.62 7.47
C ILE A 87 18.92 4.65 6.38
N THR A 88 19.55 4.71 5.21
CA THR A 88 19.28 3.75 4.12
C THR A 88 19.86 2.37 4.46
N GLN A 89 19.33 1.32 3.83
CA GLN A 89 19.84 -0.03 4.05
C GLN A 89 21.34 -0.15 3.72
N ALA A 90 21.82 0.55 2.69
CA ALA A 90 23.22 0.56 2.30
C ALA A 90 24.14 1.20 3.36
N ASN A 91 23.62 2.21 4.09
CA ASN A 91 24.40 2.97 5.08
C ASN A 91 24.15 2.50 6.52
N LYS A 92 23.34 1.46 6.72
CA LYS A 92 22.87 1.04 8.04
C LYS A 92 24.00 0.67 8.99
N GLU A 93 24.95 -0.11 8.51
CA GLU A 93 26.09 -0.57 9.32
C GLU A 93 27.01 0.61 9.66
N ALA A 94 27.38 1.43 8.68
CA ALA A 94 28.21 2.61 8.89
C ALA A 94 27.56 3.60 9.87
N ALA A 95 26.25 3.85 9.72
CA ALA A 95 25.51 4.73 10.61
C ALA A 95 25.48 4.20 12.05
N PHE A 96 25.22 2.90 12.24
CA PHE A 96 25.20 2.30 13.57
C PHE A 96 26.58 2.29 14.25
N ASN A 97 27.65 2.04 13.47
CA ASN A 97 29.01 2.13 13.97
C ASN A 97 29.36 3.56 14.36
N TRP A 98 28.98 4.54 13.54
CA TRP A 98 29.18 5.95 13.87
C TRP A 98 28.47 6.35 15.17
N LEU A 99 27.18 5.96 15.33
CA LEU A 99 26.41 6.24 16.55
C LEU A 99 27.08 5.64 17.79
N ARG A 100 27.54 4.37 17.73
CA ARG A 100 28.22 3.73 18.86
C ARG A 100 29.54 4.41 19.22
N ASN A 101 30.33 4.75 18.22
CA ASN A 101 31.63 5.38 18.42
C ASN A 101 31.53 6.82 18.97
N ASN A 102 30.37 7.48 18.77
CA ASN A 102 30.12 8.82 19.29
C ASN A 102 29.26 8.84 20.57
N GLY A 103 29.11 7.71 21.24
CA GLY A 103 28.36 7.63 22.50
C GLY A 103 26.84 7.79 22.34
N LEU A 104 26.31 7.63 21.13
CA LEU A 104 24.88 7.75 20.78
C LEU A 104 24.23 6.37 20.56
N GLY A 105 24.85 5.31 21.04
CA GLY A 105 24.36 3.94 20.86
C GLY A 105 22.99 3.69 21.46
N ASP A 106 22.59 4.45 22.48
CA ASP A 106 21.33 4.31 23.20
C ASP A 106 20.07 4.52 22.33
N ILE A 107 20.23 5.25 21.22
CA ILE A 107 19.11 5.43 20.27
C ILE A 107 18.91 4.22 19.35
N ILE A 108 19.85 3.27 19.33
CA ILE A 108 19.77 2.06 18.51
C ILE A 108 18.89 1.04 19.26
N LYS A 109 17.67 0.85 18.76
CA LYS A 109 16.79 -0.20 19.25
C LYS A 109 17.11 -1.52 18.55
N ASN A 110 17.23 -2.60 19.33
CA ASN A 110 17.36 -3.94 18.80
C ASN A 110 16.09 -4.71 19.09
N GLU A 111 15.43 -5.15 18.03
CA GLU A 111 14.21 -5.96 18.10
C GLU A 111 14.53 -7.35 17.55
N ILE A 112 14.25 -8.38 18.37
CA ILE A 112 14.36 -9.77 17.98
C ILE A 112 12.96 -10.33 17.84
N SER A 113 12.63 -10.80 16.64
CA SER A 113 11.33 -11.39 16.33
C SER A 113 11.49 -12.89 16.09
N VAL A 114 10.71 -13.69 16.80
CA VAL A 114 10.63 -15.13 16.64
C VAL A 114 9.25 -15.50 16.15
N SER A 115 9.16 -16.30 15.09
CA SER A 115 7.89 -16.76 14.52
C SER A 115 7.66 -18.22 14.88
N PHE A 116 6.45 -18.52 15.33
CA PHE A 116 6.01 -19.87 15.64
C PHE A 116 5.05 -20.35 14.55
N GLY A 117 5.12 -21.64 14.21
CA GLY A 117 4.30 -22.27 13.20
C GLY A 117 2.95 -22.73 13.74
N ARG A 118 2.29 -23.58 12.94
CA ARG A 118 1.02 -24.20 13.35
C ARG A 118 1.22 -25.08 14.59
N ASN A 119 0.28 -25.00 15.53
CA ASN A 119 0.26 -25.80 16.77
C ASN A 119 1.48 -25.58 17.69
N GLU A 120 2.18 -24.46 17.57
CA GLU A 120 3.29 -24.08 18.42
C GLU A 120 2.91 -23.04 19.49
N ASP A 121 1.62 -22.87 19.78
CA ASP A 121 1.12 -21.87 20.73
C ASP A 121 1.72 -22.04 22.14
N THR A 122 1.90 -23.29 22.59
CA THR A 122 2.55 -23.59 23.87
C THR A 122 3.99 -23.11 23.87
N ARG A 123 4.75 -23.38 22.80
CA ARG A 123 6.14 -22.91 22.67
C ARG A 123 6.20 -21.38 22.65
N ALA A 124 5.24 -20.74 21.98
CA ALA A 124 5.16 -19.27 21.96
C ALA A 124 4.92 -18.70 23.35
N ALA A 125 4.05 -19.35 24.15
CA ALA A 125 3.81 -18.99 25.55
C ALA A 125 5.06 -19.17 26.41
N ASP A 126 5.75 -20.32 26.29
CA ASP A 126 6.99 -20.61 27.03
C ASP A 126 8.08 -19.57 26.74
N TYR A 127 8.24 -19.16 25.47
CA TYR A 127 9.19 -18.09 25.09
C TYR A 127 8.79 -16.74 25.64
N ALA A 128 7.49 -16.42 25.64
CA ALA A 128 7.00 -15.20 26.25
C ALA A 128 7.28 -15.13 27.75
N ASP A 129 7.07 -16.25 28.45
CA ASP A 129 7.31 -16.31 29.89
C ASP A 129 8.82 -16.35 30.23
N LEU A 130 9.65 -16.97 29.40
CA LEU A 130 11.10 -16.86 29.50
C LEU A 130 11.56 -15.40 29.32
N ALA A 131 11.05 -14.69 28.33
CA ALA A 131 11.39 -13.28 28.13
C ALA A 131 10.97 -12.42 29.32
N LYS A 132 9.77 -12.66 29.90
CA LYS A 132 9.29 -11.97 31.11
C LYS A 132 10.18 -12.22 32.30
N SER A 133 10.63 -13.46 32.49
CA SER A 133 11.52 -13.82 33.62
C SER A 133 12.86 -13.09 33.55
N HIS A 134 13.29 -12.71 32.36
CA HIS A 134 14.48 -11.88 32.12
C HIS A 134 14.21 -10.37 32.11
N GLY A 135 13.00 -9.92 32.47
CA GLY A 135 12.64 -8.49 32.57
C GLY A 135 12.22 -7.86 31.25
N PHE A 136 12.03 -8.65 30.19
CA PHE A 136 11.53 -8.13 28.91
C PHE A 136 10.00 -8.19 28.85
N GLN A 137 9.40 -7.35 28.00
CA GLN A 137 7.96 -7.36 27.73
C GLN A 137 7.72 -7.84 26.30
N PRO A 138 7.51 -9.15 26.09
CA PRO A 138 7.27 -9.69 24.75
C PRO A 138 5.93 -9.22 24.20
N THR A 139 5.89 -8.84 22.94
CA THR A 139 4.65 -8.52 22.23
C THR A 139 4.22 -9.72 21.42
N GLN A 140 3.03 -10.26 21.70
CA GLN A 140 2.43 -11.32 20.93
C GLN A 140 1.50 -10.76 19.86
N LYS A 141 1.66 -11.21 18.61
CA LYS A 141 0.80 -10.86 17.48
C LYS A 141 0.37 -12.10 16.74
N LEU A 142 -0.91 -12.43 16.83
CA LEU A 142 -1.51 -13.47 16.00
C LEU A 142 -1.86 -12.89 14.64
N LYS A 143 -1.47 -13.57 13.57
CA LYS A 143 -1.82 -13.17 12.20
C LYS A 143 -2.01 -14.39 11.31
N VAL A 144 -2.88 -14.24 10.34
CA VAL A 144 -2.99 -15.14 9.19
C VAL A 144 -2.43 -14.41 7.99
N GLU A 145 -1.51 -15.03 7.27
CA GLU A 145 -0.96 -14.43 6.06
C GLU A 145 -2.06 -14.31 4.99
N PRO A 146 -2.23 -13.13 4.36
CA PRO A 146 -3.31 -12.88 3.41
C PRO A 146 -3.39 -13.90 2.26
N MET A 147 -2.24 -14.34 1.76
CA MET A 147 -2.19 -15.34 0.69
C MET A 147 -2.68 -16.72 1.17
N THR A 148 -2.34 -17.10 2.41
CA THR A 148 -2.81 -18.36 3.02
C THR A 148 -4.32 -18.31 3.25
N LEU A 149 -4.84 -17.18 3.76
CA LEU A 149 -6.27 -16.99 3.94
C LEU A 149 -7.01 -17.07 2.60
N LYS A 150 -6.49 -16.41 1.56
CA LYS A 150 -7.07 -16.46 0.21
C LYS A 150 -7.10 -17.87 -0.37
N ALA A 151 -6.03 -18.64 -0.19
CA ALA A 151 -5.98 -20.03 -0.63
C ALA A 151 -7.02 -20.89 0.12
N LEU A 152 -7.12 -20.75 1.43
CA LEU A 152 -8.11 -21.42 2.26
C LEU A 152 -9.55 -21.12 1.81
N VAL A 153 -9.85 -19.83 1.60
CA VAL A 153 -11.18 -19.40 1.13
C VAL A 153 -11.53 -20.05 -0.19
N ARG A 154 -10.59 -20.01 -1.16
CA ARG A 154 -10.78 -20.65 -2.47
C ARG A 154 -11.05 -22.15 -2.33
N GLU A 155 -10.19 -22.87 -1.62
CA GLU A 155 -10.33 -24.32 -1.44
C GLU A 155 -11.65 -24.71 -0.76
N ARG A 156 -12.11 -23.94 0.23
CA ARG A 156 -13.38 -24.22 0.90
C ARG A 156 -14.57 -24.00 -0.03
N ILE A 157 -14.58 -22.91 -0.80
CA ILE A 157 -15.66 -22.58 -1.72
C ILE A 157 -15.70 -23.59 -2.87
N GLU A 158 -14.56 -23.93 -3.47
CA GLU A 158 -14.46 -24.93 -4.54
C GLU A 158 -14.90 -26.33 -4.07
N ALA A 159 -14.68 -26.65 -2.78
CA ALA A 159 -15.14 -27.91 -2.19
C ALA A 159 -16.60 -27.86 -1.67
N GLY A 160 -17.34 -26.78 -1.90
CA GLY A 160 -18.72 -26.62 -1.42
C GLY A 160 -18.83 -26.57 0.11
N LYS A 161 -17.75 -26.25 0.83
CA LYS A 161 -17.74 -26.16 2.28
C LYS A 161 -18.12 -24.75 2.72
N GLU A 162 -18.84 -24.69 3.82
CA GLU A 162 -19.28 -23.41 4.41
C GLU A 162 -18.07 -22.53 4.78
N MET A 163 -18.17 -21.24 4.46
CA MET A 163 -17.22 -20.21 4.85
C MET A 163 -18.00 -18.98 5.35
N PRO A 164 -17.77 -18.51 6.58
CA PRO A 164 -18.44 -17.33 7.12
C PRO A 164 -18.00 -16.06 6.36
N THR A 165 -18.73 -15.71 5.31
CA THR A 165 -18.38 -14.62 4.38
C THR A 165 -18.31 -13.26 5.06
N GLU A 166 -19.18 -13.01 6.04
CA GLU A 166 -19.24 -11.74 6.79
C GLU A 166 -18.03 -11.55 7.70
N ILE A 167 -17.59 -12.61 8.40
CA ILE A 167 -16.46 -12.55 9.34
C ILE A 167 -15.15 -12.32 8.60
N PHE A 168 -14.99 -12.94 7.43
CA PHE A 168 -13.75 -12.86 6.64
C PHE A 168 -13.81 -11.84 5.51
N ASN A 169 -14.91 -11.10 5.37
CA ASN A 169 -15.16 -10.18 4.25
C ASN A 169 -14.87 -10.84 2.89
N VAL A 170 -15.39 -12.06 2.71
CA VAL A 170 -15.12 -12.85 1.52
C VAL A 170 -15.85 -12.26 0.33
N PHE A 171 -15.11 -11.90 -0.68
CA PHE A 171 -15.64 -11.52 -1.99
C PHE A 171 -15.20 -12.54 -3.04
N VAL A 172 -16.17 -13.14 -3.73
CA VAL A 172 -15.93 -14.05 -4.85
C VAL A 172 -16.44 -13.38 -6.11
N GLY A 173 -15.52 -13.11 -7.02
CA GLY A 173 -15.87 -12.46 -8.28
C GLY A 173 -14.76 -12.63 -9.33
N ASN A 174 -15.12 -12.35 -10.57
CA ASN A 174 -14.19 -12.36 -11.69
C ASN A 174 -13.57 -10.97 -11.86
N LYS A 175 -12.26 -10.93 -12.06
CA LYS A 175 -11.52 -9.70 -12.36
C LYS A 175 -10.96 -9.77 -13.78
N THR A 176 -11.30 -8.79 -14.59
CA THR A 176 -10.74 -8.66 -15.94
C THR A 176 -9.31 -8.13 -15.88
N THR A 177 -8.42 -8.76 -16.63
CA THR A 177 -7.04 -8.30 -16.83
C THR A 177 -6.77 -8.19 -18.33
N ILE A 178 -6.36 -7.02 -18.77
CA ILE A 178 -5.98 -6.78 -20.17
C ILE A 178 -4.50 -7.08 -20.32
N LYS A 179 -4.16 -8.09 -21.15
CA LYS A 179 -2.77 -8.39 -21.53
C LYS A 179 -2.48 -7.72 -22.88
N ARG A 180 -1.55 -6.79 -22.89
CA ARG A 180 -1.10 -6.16 -24.16
C ARG A 180 -0.01 -7.03 -24.77
N LYS A 181 -0.06 -7.20 -26.11
CA LYS A 181 1.10 -7.70 -26.86
C LYS A 181 2.18 -6.61 -26.80
N GLN A 182 3.35 -7.00 -26.35
CA GLN A 182 4.58 -6.20 -26.54
C GLN A 182 4.96 -6.17 -28.00
#